data_abce3faa76cf7c468e9ded6310098a82
#
_entry.id   abce3faa76cf7c468e9ded6310098a82
#
_cell.length_a   1.000
_cell.length_b   1.000
_cell.length_c   1.000
_cell.angle_alpha   90.00
_cell.angle_beta   90.00
_cell.angle_gamma   90.00
#
_symmetry.space_group_name_H-M   'P 1'
#
loop_
_entity.id
_entity.type
_entity.pdbx_description
1 polymer ?
#
loop_
_entity_poly.entity_id
_entity_poly.type
_entity_poly.pdbx_seq_one_letter_code
_entity_poly.pdbx_strand_id
1 'polypeptide(L)'
;MNKTLLILVCITIIGLTNSQGQQSAQFSQYMFNTLFYNPAYAGVEGVTTLTAFHRTQWAGYQPTLDNAGGINTQVVSLNAPILRLRSGFGLHIVNDNIGPLTNLEAQASFAYHLGVGDGKLSLGIRVGAFSQTVDYDQYRPVDPDDELLQGNGRISQLRPDFSAGVFYRARQYYIGVGFKHLIDSQFEFVGVDTLNNPLESHITVTGGLDYEPTYKVRLTPSFLVQSDLNSYSFDIGILGTYDDTMWGGVSFRQQEALVGMIGYSFFKEKSLKLGYAFDYTLIAQEAKAATSHEIMVTYSLPMSSANDKKIIRTPRFRQ
;
A
#
# COMPACT_ATOMS: atom_id res chain seq x y z
N MET A 1 -22.01 2.48 27.37
CA MET A 1 -22.08 1.50 26.27
C MET A 1 -21.62 0.16 26.81
N ASN A 2 -22.51 -0.84 26.88
CA ASN A 2 -22.22 -2.11 27.55
C ASN A 2 -21.10 -2.87 26.85
N LYS A 3 -20.10 -3.29 27.65
CA LYS A 3 -18.94 -4.09 27.13
C LYS A 3 -19.40 -5.34 26.36
N THR A 4 -20.55 -5.92 26.77
CA THR A 4 -21.20 -7.04 26.08
C THR A 4 -21.69 -6.70 24.66
N LEU A 5 -22.23 -5.49 24.46
CA LEU A 5 -22.69 -5.03 23.14
C LEU A 5 -21.50 -4.83 22.17
N LEU A 6 -20.38 -4.32 22.69
CA LEU A 6 -19.15 -4.15 21.89
C LEU A 6 -18.57 -5.50 21.44
N ILE A 7 -18.57 -6.50 22.33
CA ILE A 7 -18.11 -7.87 22.05
C ILE A 7 -19.06 -8.54 21.05
N LEU A 8 -20.37 -8.34 21.18
CA LEU A 8 -21.36 -8.91 20.24
C LEU A 8 -21.22 -8.30 18.84
N VAL A 9 -20.99 -6.99 18.72
CA VAL A 9 -20.74 -6.31 17.44
C VAL A 9 -19.43 -6.81 16.82
N CYS A 10 -18.37 -7.01 17.61
CA CYS A 10 -17.12 -7.59 17.11
C CYS A 10 -17.30 -9.03 16.62
N ILE A 11 -18.11 -9.85 17.29
CA ILE A 11 -18.36 -11.25 16.89
C ILE A 11 -19.23 -11.32 15.62
N THR A 12 -20.18 -10.40 15.44
CA THR A 12 -21.05 -10.38 14.22
C THR A 12 -20.28 -9.97 12.98
N ILE A 13 -19.23 -9.15 13.11
CA ILE A 13 -18.37 -8.73 12.00
C ILE A 13 -17.48 -9.88 11.49
N ILE A 14 -17.18 -10.87 12.33
CA ILE A 14 -16.30 -12.01 12.00
C ILE A 14 -17.01 -13.09 11.16
N GLY A 15 -18.34 -13.07 11.06
CA GLY A 15 -19.16 -14.20 10.57
C GLY A 15 -19.63 -14.17 9.12
N LEU A 16 -19.32 -13.14 8.30
CA LEU A 16 -19.82 -13.02 6.94
C LEU A 16 -18.67 -13.09 5.93
N THR A 17 -18.33 -14.29 5.46
CA THR A 17 -17.25 -14.47 4.49
C THR A 17 -17.72 -15.17 3.24
N ASN A 18 -17.93 -14.41 2.17
CA ASN A 18 -17.78 -14.91 0.82
C ASN A 18 -16.33 -14.65 0.40
N SER A 19 -15.54 -15.69 0.21
CA SER A 19 -14.16 -15.57 -0.28
C SER A 19 -14.23 -15.28 -1.78
N GLN A 20 -14.16 -14.01 -2.14
CA GLN A 20 -13.87 -13.59 -3.51
C GLN A 20 -12.41 -13.13 -3.57
N GLY A 21 -11.72 -13.43 -4.67
CA GLY A 21 -10.32 -13.05 -4.85
C GLY A 21 -10.18 -11.52 -4.90
N GLN A 22 -9.33 -10.95 -4.05
CA GLN A 22 -9.05 -9.51 -4.08
C GLN A 22 -8.25 -9.16 -5.33
N GLN A 23 -8.67 -8.13 -6.05
CA GLN A 23 -8.01 -7.65 -7.26
C GLN A 23 -6.83 -6.69 -6.97
N SER A 24 -6.68 -6.19 -5.76
CA SER A 24 -5.65 -5.21 -5.41
C SER A 24 -4.49 -5.84 -4.66
N ALA A 25 -3.26 -5.45 -5.03
CA ALA A 25 -2.05 -5.87 -4.34
C ALA A 25 -2.08 -5.52 -2.84
N GLN A 26 -1.61 -6.45 -2.00
CA GLN A 26 -1.54 -6.31 -0.55
C GLN A 26 -0.10 -6.24 -0.09
N PHE A 27 0.19 -5.40 0.91
CA PHE A 27 1.52 -5.23 1.48
C PHE A 27 1.52 -5.52 2.98
N SER A 28 2.56 -6.18 3.45
CA SER A 28 2.73 -6.51 4.87
C SER A 28 3.20 -5.30 5.67
N GLN A 29 4.00 -4.45 5.06
CA GLN A 29 4.47 -3.18 5.61
C GLN A 29 3.58 -1.99 5.15
N TYR A 30 2.24 -2.17 5.17
CA TYR A 30 1.27 -1.19 4.66
C TYR A 30 1.43 0.21 5.26
N MET A 31 1.88 0.33 6.53
CA MET A 31 2.10 1.59 7.23
C MET A 31 3.18 2.46 6.56
N PHE A 32 4.09 1.87 5.79
CA PHE A 32 5.11 2.58 5.02
C PHE A 32 4.71 2.83 3.57
N ASN A 33 3.57 2.29 3.11
CA ASN A 33 3.08 2.41 1.74
C ASN A 33 1.75 3.17 1.63
N THR A 34 1.51 4.12 2.53
CA THR A 34 0.22 4.84 2.63
C THR A 34 -0.12 5.59 1.34
N LEU A 35 0.87 6.08 0.59
CA LEU A 35 0.62 6.74 -0.71
C LEU A 35 -0.06 5.82 -1.71
N PHE A 36 0.26 4.52 -1.73
CA PHE A 36 -0.41 3.53 -2.58
C PHE A 36 -1.91 3.43 -2.29
N TYR A 37 -2.29 3.47 -1.01
CA TYR A 37 -3.67 3.33 -0.56
C TYR A 37 -4.48 4.62 -0.64
N ASN A 38 -3.83 5.79 -0.49
CA ASN A 38 -4.54 7.07 -0.38
C ASN A 38 -3.76 8.22 -1.05
N PRO A 39 -4.29 8.84 -2.13
CA PRO A 39 -3.63 9.96 -2.80
C PRO A 39 -3.47 11.19 -1.92
N ALA A 40 -4.33 11.39 -0.91
CA ALA A 40 -4.25 12.52 0.00
C ALA A 40 -3.00 12.47 0.92
N TYR A 41 -2.29 11.34 0.96
CA TYR A 41 -1.03 11.21 1.67
C TYR A 41 0.16 11.89 0.98
N ALA A 42 0.02 12.28 -0.30
CA ALA A 42 1.09 12.95 -1.02
C ALA A 42 1.60 14.19 -0.26
N GLY A 43 2.90 14.24 0.04
CA GLY A 43 3.55 15.35 0.74
C GLY A 43 3.26 15.49 2.25
N VAL A 44 2.48 14.59 2.86
CA VAL A 44 2.10 14.67 4.29
C VAL A 44 3.31 14.61 5.22
N GLU A 45 4.31 13.80 4.91
CA GLU A 45 5.52 13.63 5.72
C GLU A 45 6.43 14.88 5.75
N GLY A 46 6.28 15.79 4.80
CA GLY A 46 7.07 17.02 4.75
C GLY A 46 8.50 16.84 4.23
N VAL A 47 8.90 15.62 3.88
CA VAL A 47 10.19 15.27 3.26
C VAL A 47 9.96 14.54 1.95
N THR A 48 10.89 14.69 1.01
CA THR A 48 10.83 13.90 -0.23
C THR A 48 11.38 12.51 0.01
N THR A 49 10.56 11.50 -0.26
CA THR A 49 10.92 10.09 -0.08
C THR A 49 10.77 9.32 -1.38
N LEU A 50 11.74 8.45 -1.65
CA LEU A 50 11.67 7.42 -2.67
C LEU A 50 11.57 6.07 -1.96
N THR A 51 10.51 5.32 -2.23
CA THR A 51 10.28 4.03 -1.58
C THR A 51 10.10 2.95 -2.64
N ALA A 52 10.74 1.81 -2.42
CA ALA A 52 10.57 0.62 -3.23
C ALA A 52 10.19 -0.57 -2.36
N PHE A 53 9.24 -1.39 -2.85
CA PHE A 53 8.86 -2.67 -2.26
C PHE A 53 9.01 -3.78 -3.27
N HIS A 54 9.45 -4.93 -2.79
CA HIS A 54 9.36 -6.19 -3.50
C HIS A 54 8.73 -7.22 -2.58
N ARG A 55 7.62 -7.81 -3.02
CA ARG A 55 6.89 -8.84 -2.30
C ARG A 55 6.83 -10.11 -3.14
N THR A 56 7.19 -11.22 -2.54
CA THR A 56 6.92 -12.57 -3.06
C THR A 56 5.89 -13.20 -2.15
N GLN A 57 4.67 -13.33 -2.66
CA GLN A 57 3.58 -13.94 -1.92
C GLN A 57 3.54 -15.44 -2.19
N TRP A 58 3.30 -16.23 -1.14
CA TRP A 58 3.28 -17.69 -1.14
C TRP A 58 4.52 -18.28 -1.80
N ALA A 59 5.69 -17.94 -1.25
CA ALA A 59 6.98 -18.36 -1.78
C ALA A 59 7.05 -19.89 -1.89
N GLY A 60 7.39 -20.37 -3.10
CA GLY A 60 7.43 -21.81 -3.40
C GLY A 60 6.09 -22.41 -3.85
N TYR A 61 5.05 -21.59 -4.01
CA TYR A 61 3.79 -22.04 -4.61
C TYR A 61 4.02 -22.55 -6.04
N GLN A 62 3.48 -23.72 -6.31
CA GLN A 62 3.53 -24.36 -7.65
C GLN A 62 2.09 -24.57 -8.12
N PRO A 63 1.63 -23.78 -9.08
CA PRO A 63 0.30 -23.94 -9.62
C PRO A 63 0.15 -25.24 -10.42
N THR A 64 -1.04 -25.82 -10.41
CA THR A 64 -1.35 -27.05 -11.14
C THR A 64 -1.86 -26.80 -12.54
N LEU A 65 -2.49 -25.65 -12.78
CA LEU A 65 -3.22 -25.34 -14.03
C LEU A 65 -2.51 -24.29 -14.90
N ASP A 66 -1.39 -23.74 -14.45
CA ASP A 66 -0.59 -22.81 -15.23
C ASP A 66 0.91 -23.05 -15.05
N ASN A 67 1.73 -22.34 -15.82
CA ASN A 67 3.20 -22.43 -15.76
C ASN A 67 3.82 -21.18 -15.12
N ALA A 68 3.02 -20.24 -14.64
CA ALA A 68 3.48 -18.89 -14.36
C ALA A 68 4.14 -18.69 -13.00
N GLY A 69 4.05 -19.64 -12.09
CA GLY A 69 4.68 -19.55 -10.78
C GLY A 69 3.94 -18.66 -9.78
N GLY A 70 4.69 -18.16 -8.79
CA GLY A 70 4.14 -17.44 -7.64
C GLY A 70 3.74 -15.99 -7.92
N ILE A 71 3.07 -15.37 -6.97
CA ILE A 71 2.64 -13.97 -7.01
C ILE A 71 3.81 -13.08 -6.58
N ASN A 72 4.15 -12.11 -7.44
CA ASN A 72 5.22 -11.16 -7.18
C ASN A 72 4.76 -9.74 -7.46
N THR A 73 4.90 -8.88 -6.46
CA THR A 73 4.52 -7.47 -6.55
C THR A 73 5.73 -6.57 -6.35
N GLN A 74 5.94 -5.61 -7.24
CA GLN A 74 6.93 -4.55 -7.10
C GLN A 74 6.25 -3.19 -7.11
N VAL A 75 6.69 -2.31 -6.21
CA VAL A 75 6.24 -0.92 -6.16
C VAL A 75 7.44 -0.01 -6.08
N VAL A 76 7.41 1.06 -6.84
CA VAL A 76 8.31 2.21 -6.68
C VAL A 76 7.44 3.45 -6.54
N SER A 77 7.66 4.21 -5.49
CA SER A 77 6.91 5.43 -5.22
C SER A 77 7.81 6.61 -4.86
N LEU A 78 7.45 7.79 -5.35
CA LEU A 78 8.01 9.08 -4.97
C LEU A 78 6.93 9.87 -4.24
N ASN A 79 7.27 10.40 -3.08
CA ASN A 79 6.39 11.26 -2.29
C ASN A 79 7.14 12.56 -1.96
N ALA A 80 6.62 13.72 -2.40
CA ALA A 80 7.32 14.98 -2.27
C ALA A 80 6.38 16.11 -1.80
N PRO A 81 6.76 16.90 -0.77
CA PRO A 81 6.02 18.08 -0.37
C PRO A 81 6.30 19.26 -1.29
N ILE A 82 5.27 20.04 -1.60
CA ILE A 82 5.36 21.34 -2.28
C ILE A 82 5.01 22.43 -1.26
N LEU A 83 5.98 22.73 -0.38
CA LEU A 83 5.77 23.56 0.80
C LEU A 83 5.16 24.93 0.51
N ARG A 84 5.58 25.59 -0.59
CA ARG A 84 5.07 26.91 -0.99
C ARG A 84 3.57 26.92 -1.31
N LEU A 85 3.06 25.81 -1.81
CA LEU A 85 1.66 25.64 -2.22
C LEU A 85 0.81 24.95 -1.16
N ARG A 86 1.36 24.62 0.00
CA ARG A 86 0.71 23.77 1.01
C ARG A 86 0.14 22.49 0.39
N SER A 87 0.90 21.89 -0.50
CA SER A 87 0.49 20.75 -1.31
C SER A 87 1.56 19.68 -1.30
N GLY A 88 1.22 18.52 -1.83
CA GLY A 88 2.14 17.43 -2.06
C GLY A 88 1.94 16.81 -3.43
N PHE A 89 2.99 16.21 -3.93
CA PHE A 89 3.02 15.44 -5.16
C PHE A 89 3.45 14.02 -4.85
N GLY A 90 2.81 13.06 -5.45
CA GLY A 90 3.14 11.64 -5.36
C GLY A 90 3.17 11.00 -6.75
N LEU A 91 4.08 10.07 -6.94
CA LEU A 91 4.12 9.21 -8.11
C LEU A 91 4.27 7.77 -7.63
N HIS A 92 3.56 6.81 -8.21
CA HIS A 92 3.85 5.41 -8.00
C HIS A 92 3.68 4.60 -9.27
N ILE A 93 4.49 3.56 -9.35
CA ILE A 93 4.44 2.52 -10.37
C ILE A 93 4.35 1.19 -9.62
N VAL A 94 3.37 0.39 -9.98
CA VAL A 94 3.15 -0.96 -9.43
C VAL A 94 3.19 -1.95 -10.57
N ASN A 95 3.96 -3.01 -10.42
CA ASN A 95 3.94 -4.18 -11.28
C ASN A 95 3.56 -5.39 -10.43
N ASP A 96 2.41 -5.98 -10.71
CA ASP A 96 1.84 -7.09 -9.96
C ASP A 96 1.61 -8.28 -10.89
N ASN A 97 2.38 -9.35 -10.67
CA ASN A 97 2.31 -10.57 -11.46
C ASN A 97 1.60 -11.65 -10.66
N ILE A 98 0.47 -12.11 -11.18
CA ILE A 98 -0.40 -13.12 -10.56
C ILE A 98 -0.58 -14.26 -11.55
N GLY A 99 0.35 -15.21 -11.55
CA GLY A 99 0.31 -16.27 -12.55
C GLY A 99 0.42 -15.71 -13.99
N PRO A 100 -0.51 -16.07 -14.89
CA PRO A 100 -0.54 -15.56 -16.28
C PRO A 100 -0.95 -14.09 -16.40
N LEU A 101 -1.43 -13.47 -15.30
CA LEU A 101 -1.91 -12.11 -15.28
C LEU A 101 -0.82 -11.16 -14.80
N THR A 102 -0.59 -10.06 -15.52
CA THR A 102 0.28 -8.97 -15.13
C THR A 102 -0.49 -7.67 -15.10
N ASN A 103 -0.54 -7.02 -13.94
CA ASN A 103 -1.11 -5.70 -13.75
C ASN A 103 -0.01 -4.67 -13.60
N LEU A 104 -0.06 -3.60 -14.40
CA LEU A 104 0.87 -2.48 -14.33
C LEU A 104 0.10 -1.19 -14.10
N GLU A 105 0.35 -0.55 -12.94
CA GLU A 105 -0.21 0.77 -12.62
C GLU A 105 0.89 1.83 -12.71
N ALA A 106 0.59 2.97 -13.33
CA ALA A 106 1.44 4.17 -13.31
C ALA A 106 0.57 5.38 -13.04
N GLN A 107 0.74 6.00 -11.86
CA GLN A 107 -0.21 7.00 -11.36
C GLN A 107 0.49 8.15 -10.66
N ALA A 108 -0.01 9.38 -10.89
CA ALA A 108 0.42 10.61 -10.24
C ALA A 108 -0.66 11.14 -9.29
N SER A 109 -0.26 11.52 -8.09
CA SER A 109 -1.13 12.04 -7.03
C SER A 109 -0.83 13.50 -6.75
N PHE A 110 -1.85 14.27 -6.47
CA PHE A 110 -1.73 15.64 -5.95
C PHE A 110 -2.62 15.79 -4.72
N ALA A 111 -2.08 16.36 -3.65
CA ALA A 111 -2.83 16.61 -2.43
C ALA A 111 -2.68 18.06 -1.99
N TYR A 112 -3.79 18.66 -1.53
CA TYR A 112 -3.81 19.97 -0.92
C TYR A 112 -3.99 19.85 0.60
N HIS A 113 -3.22 20.60 1.37
CA HIS A 113 -3.16 20.51 2.83
C HIS A 113 -3.77 21.72 3.50
N LEU A 114 -4.75 21.48 4.36
CA LEU A 114 -5.44 22.46 5.19
C LEU A 114 -5.05 22.27 6.65
N GLY A 115 -4.71 23.33 7.35
CA GLY A 115 -4.56 23.29 8.81
C GLY A 115 -5.95 23.22 9.45
N VAL A 116 -6.23 22.18 10.24
CA VAL A 116 -7.50 22.00 10.95
C VAL A 116 -7.21 21.55 12.37
N GLY A 117 -7.56 22.37 13.34
CA GLY A 117 -7.20 22.15 14.75
C GLY A 117 -5.68 22.01 14.91
N ASP A 118 -5.25 21.00 15.64
CA ASP A 118 -3.81 20.70 15.87
C ASP A 118 -3.19 19.83 14.76
N GLY A 119 -3.93 19.58 13.69
CA GLY A 119 -3.54 18.68 12.63
C GLY A 119 -3.61 19.29 11.23
N LYS A 120 -3.41 18.44 10.26
CA LYS A 120 -3.43 18.72 8.84
C LYS A 120 -4.45 17.81 8.16
N LEU A 121 -5.46 18.41 7.55
CA LEU A 121 -6.40 17.72 6.67
C LEU A 121 -5.88 17.82 5.24
N SER A 122 -5.76 16.72 4.56
CA SER A 122 -5.30 16.62 3.18
C SER A 122 -6.42 16.08 2.30
N LEU A 123 -6.64 16.73 1.17
CA LEU A 123 -7.55 16.30 0.12
C LEU A 123 -6.72 15.94 -1.09
N GLY A 124 -6.85 14.73 -1.60
CA GLY A 124 -6.01 14.23 -2.68
C GLY A 124 -6.81 13.68 -3.84
N ILE A 125 -6.24 13.86 -5.03
CA ILE A 125 -6.69 13.23 -6.26
C ILE A 125 -5.51 12.51 -6.91
N ARG A 126 -5.81 11.51 -7.71
CA ARG A 126 -4.83 10.73 -8.44
C ARG A 126 -5.35 10.44 -9.83
N VAL A 127 -4.46 10.53 -10.79
CA VAL A 127 -4.73 10.21 -12.18
C VAL A 127 -3.60 9.34 -12.72
N GLY A 128 -3.94 8.44 -13.61
CA GLY A 128 -2.95 7.56 -14.22
C GLY A 128 -3.57 6.56 -15.18
N ALA A 129 -2.84 5.49 -15.37
CA ALA A 129 -3.24 4.40 -16.23
C ALA A 129 -3.03 3.06 -15.53
N PHE A 130 -3.94 2.14 -15.78
CA PHE A 130 -3.90 0.75 -15.39
C PHE A 130 -3.85 -0.12 -16.63
N SER A 131 -2.84 -0.97 -16.73
CA SER A 131 -2.68 -1.94 -17.81
C SER A 131 -2.81 -3.33 -17.26
N GLN A 132 -3.68 -4.13 -17.85
CA GLN A 132 -3.82 -5.54 -17.57
C GLN A 132 -3.36 -6.34 -18.77
N THR A 133 -2.45 -7.29 -18.55
CA THR A 133 -1.91 -8.18 -19.57
C THR A 133 -2.20 -9.62 -19.18
N VAL A 134 -2.78 -10.37 -20.09
CA VAL A 134 -3.00 -11.83 -19.96
C VAL A 134 -2.06 -12.54 -20.91
N ASP A 135 -1.29 -13.48 -20.40
CA ASP A 135 -0.39 -14.36 -21.17
C ASP A 135 -1.06 -15.73 -21.36
N TYR A 136 -1.71 -15.90 -22.48
CA TYR A 136 -2.46 -17.12 -22.80
C TYR A 136 -1.58 -18.35 -22.97
N ASP A 137 -0.30 -18.17 -23.33
CA ASP A 137 0.63 -19.28 -23.51
C ASP A 137 1.01 -19.96 -22.19
N GLN A 138 0.71 -19.32 -21.07
CA GLN A 138 0.97 -19.87 -19.74
C GLN A 138 -0.18 -20.71 -19.18
N TYR A 139 -1.37 -20.63 -19.76
CA TYR A 139 -2.50 -21.47 -19.36
C TYR A 139 -2.35 -22.91 -19.84
N ARG A 140 -2.83 -23.84 -19.07
CA ARG A 140 -2.96 -25.26 -19.43
C ARG A 140 -4.44 -25.60 -19.50
N PRO A 141 -5.06 -25.54 -20.68
CA PRO A 141 -6.47 -25.86 -20.81
C PRO A 141 -6.71 -27.33 -20.43
N VAL A 142 -7.74 -27.57 -19.61
CA VAL A 142 -8.22 -28.91 -19.31
C VAL A 142 -9.08 -29.43 -20.46
N ASP A 143 -9.85 -28.52 -21.08
CA ASP A 143 -10.61 -28.75 -22.30
C ASP A 143 -9.91 -28.00 -23.46
N PRO A 144 -9.44 -28.72 -24.49
CA PRO A 144 -8.81 -28.10 -25.66
C PRO A 144 -9.74 -27.16 -26.45
N ASP A 145 -11.06 -27.34 -26.30
CA ASP A 145 -12.08 -26.55 -27.01
C ASP A 145 -12.64 -25.43 -26.12
N ASP A 146 -12.02 -25.11 -24.98
CA ASP A 146 -12.43 -24.01 -24.11
C ASP A 146 -12.27 -22.67 -24.82
N GLU A 147 -13.42 -22.06 -25.17
CA GLU A 147 -13.47 -20.77 -25.87
C GLU A 147 -12.76 -19.63 -25.09
N LEU A 148 -12.70 -19.72 -23.76
CA LEU A 148 -12.06 -18.73 -22.90
C LEU A 148 -10.53 -18.73 -23.04
N LEU A 149 -9.94 -19.86 -23.43
CA LEU A 149 -8.50 -20.05 -23.52
C LEU A 149 -7.99 -20.11 -24.98
N GLN A 150 -8.83 -19.79 -25.97
CA GLN A 150 -8.44 -19.76 -27.40
C GLN A 150 -7.54 -18.57 -27.77
N GLY A 151 -7.23 -17.65 -26.82
CA GLY A 151 -6.24 -16.61 -27.01
C GLY A 151 -4.84 -17.19 -27.21
N ASN A 152 -4.04 -16.56 -28.06
CA ASN A 152 -2.63 -16.92 -28.26
C ASN A 152 -1.72 -15.72 -27.89
N GLY A 153 -0.60 -16.01 -27.25
CA GLY A 153 0.37 -15.00 -26.87
C GLY A 153 -0.11 -14.07 -25.77
N ARG A 154 0.40 -12.86 -25.76
CA ARG A 154 0.13 -11.83 -24.73
C ARG A 154 -0.85 -10.80 -25.26
N ILE A 155 -1.94 -10.59 -24.56
CA ILE A 155 -2.90 -9.53 -24.86
C ILE A 155 -2.85 -8.51 -23.71
N SER A 156 -2.59 -7.26 -24.04
CA SER A 156 -2.50 -6.15 -23.09
C SER A 156 -3.54 -5.10 -23.40
N GLN A 157 -4.22 -4.62 -22.37
CA GLN A 157 -5.17 -3.51 -22.48
C GLN A 157 -4.82 -2.44 -21.46
N LEU A 158 -4.87 -1.18 -21.88
CA LEU A 158 -4.62 0.00 -21.07
C LEU A 158 -5.93 0.76 -20.85
N ARG A 159 -6.18 1.14 -19.60
CA ARG A 159 -7.35 1.94 -19.21
C ARG A 159 -6.91 3.14 -18.36
N PRO A 160 -7.58 4.30 -18.50
CA PRO A 160 -7.37 5.41 -17.57
C PRO A 160 -7.89 5.02 -16.18
N ASP A 161 -7.22 5.53 -15.15
CA ASP A 161 -7.60 5.31 -13.76
C ASP A 161 -7.58 6.58 -12.95
N PHE A 162 -8.58 6.72 -12.07
CA PHE A 162 -8.76 7.86 -11.20
C PHE A 162 -9.01 7.40 -9.76
N SER A 163 -8.43 8.13 -8.82
CA SER A 163 -8.61 7.89 -7.40
C SER A 163 -8.75 9.22 -6.66
N ALA A 164 -9.40 9.18 -5.52
CA ALA A 164 -9.53 10.33 -4.62
C ALA A 164 -9.29 9.90 -3.18
N GLY A 165 -9.04 10.86 -2.29
CA GLY A 165 -8.88 10.51 -0.89
C GLY A 165 -8.89 11.72 0.02
N VAL A 166 -9.07 11.41 1.30
CA VAL A 166 -8.99 12.33 2.41
C VAL A 166 -8.07 11.74 3.46
N PHE A 167 -7.17 12.54 4.01
CA PHE A 167 -6.24 12.10 5.04
C PHE A 167 -6.09 13.18 6.10
N TYR A 168 -6.25 12.81 7.35
CA TYR A 168 -6.03 13.70 8.49
C TYR A 168 -4.86 13.20 9.33
N ARG A 169 -3.88 14.05 9.55
CA ARG A 169 -2.72 13.78 10.41
C ARG A 169 -2.68 14.80 11.53
N ALA A 170 -2.93 14.36 12.74
CA ALA A 170 -2.64 15.09 13.97
C ALA A 170 -1.25 14.72 14.50
N ARG A 171 -0.86 15.29 15.63
CA ARG A 171 0.42 15.01 16.25
C ARG A 171 0.59 13.55 16.68
N GLN A 172 -0.48 12.95 17.20
CA GLN A 172 -0.46 11.61 17.81
C GLN A 172 -1.27 10.56 17.04
N TYR A 173 -2.07 10.94 16.06
CA TYR A 173 -2.89 9.98 15.32
C TYR A 173 -3.08 10.42 13.88
N TYR A 174 -3.46 9.46 13.09
CA TYR A 174 -3.88 9.71 11.71
C TYR A 174 -5.07 8.83 11.37
N ILE A 175 -5.85 9.32 10.42
CA ILE A 175 -6.92 8.57 9.78
C ILE A 175 -7.04 8.99 8.33
N GLY A 176 -7.31 8.07 7.44
CA GLY A 176 -7.47 8.34 6.03
C GLY A 176 -8.48 7.43 5.37
N VAL A 177 -9.14 7.97 4.35
CA VAL A 177 -10.04 7.23 3.47
C VAL A 177 -9.59 7.47 2.04
N GLY A 178 -9.31 6.40 1.32
CA GLY A 178 -8.94 6.40 -0.09
C GLY A 178 -9.98 5.66 -0.92
N PHE A 179 -10.20 6.15 -2.13
CA PHE A 179 -11.05 5.55 -3.14
C PHE A 179 -10.21 5.34 -4.38
N LYS A 180 -10.03 4.10 -4.81
CA LYS A 180 -9.28 3.72 -6.01
C LYS A 180 -10.25 3.26 -7.10
N HIS A 181 -9.84 3.39 -8.35
CA HIS A 181 -10.57 2.91 -9.51
C HIS A 181 -11.99 3.50 -9.58
N LEU A 182 -12.08 4.83 -9.55
CA LEU A 182 -13.36 5.55 -9.57
C LEU A 182 -14.05 5.56 -10.94
N ILE A 183 -13.33 5.17 -11.99
CA ILE A 183 -13.89 4.97 -13.32
C ILE A 183 -14.13 3.48 -13.50
N ASP A 184 -15.35 3.15 -13.89
CA ASP A 184 -15.74 1.80 -14.28
C ASP A 184 -15.08 1.44 -15.62
N SER A 185 -13.86 0.91 -15.53
CA SER A 185 -13.09 0.46 -16.68
C SER A 185 -13.25 -1.03 -16.85
N GLN A 186 -13.63 -1.46 -18.07
CA GLN A 186 -13.82 -2.87 -18.40
C GLN A 186 -12.66 -3.37 -19.27
N PHE A 187 -12.21 -4.59 -18.99
CA PHE A 187 -11.24 -5.30 -19.80
C PHE A 187 -11.93 -6.40 -20.59
N GLU A 188 -11.76 -6.37 -21.91
CA GLU A 188 -12.35 -7.31 -22.85
C GLU A 188 -11.24 -8.25 -23.34
N PHE A 189 -11.14 -9.45 -22.78
CA PHE A 189 -10.21 -10.48 -23.23
C PHE A 189 -10.91 -11.49 -24.13
N VAL A 190 -10.15 -12.12 -25.04
CA VAL A 190 -10.66 -13.00 -26.10
C VAL A 190 -11.47 -14.16 -25.53
N GLY A 191 -12.63 -14.42 -26.15
CA GLY A 191 -13.35 -15.67 -26.04
C GLY A 191 -14.82 -15.58 -25.68
N VAL A 192 -15.29 -14.58 -24.95
CA VAL A 192 -16.72 -14.49 -24.59
C VAL A 192 -17.14 -13.03 -24.43
N ASP A 193 -18.08 -12.58 -25.27
CA ASP A 193 -18.75 -11.26 -25.18
C ASP A 193 -19.47 -11.00 -23.84
N THR A 194 -19.47 -11.96 -22.92
CA THR A 194 -20.24 -11.92 -21.67
C THR A 194 -19.41 -11.86 -20.40
N LEU A 195 -18.09 -12.07 -20.46
CA LEU A 195 -17.23 -11.95 -19.29
C LEU A 195 -16.59 -10.56 -19.24
N ASN A 196 -17.37 -9.59 -18.79
CA ASN A 196 -16.82 -8.31 -18.37
C ASN A 196 -15.94 -8.55 -17.14
N ASN A 197 -14.67 -8.21 -17.23
CA ASN A 197 -13.76 -8.17 -16.08
C ASN A 197 -13.58 -6.69 -15.68
N PRO A 198 -14.48 -6.14 -14.85
CA PRO A 198 -14.41 -4.74 -14.45
C PRO A 198 -13.21 -4.52 -13.53
N LEU A 199 -12.60 -3.35 -13.64
CA LEU A 199 -11.68 -2.87 -12.63
C LEU A 199 -12.50 -2.36 -11.44
N GLU A 200 -12.66 -3.23 -10.43
CA GLU A 200 -13.50 -2.96 -9.28
C GLU A 200 -13.03 -1.73 -8.49
N SER A 201 -13.99 -0.91 -8.08
CA SER A 201 -13.71 0.22 -7.19
C SER A 201 -13.32 -0.28 -5.80
N HIS A 202 -12.26 0.28 -5.22
CA HIS A 202 -11.79 -0.08 -3.90
C HIS A 202 -11.88 1.10 -2.93
N ILE A 203 -12.39 0.81 -1.75
CA ILE A 203 -12.39 1.73 -0.60
C ILE A 203 -11.34 1.26 0.39
N THR A 204 -10.48 2.17 0.81
CA THR A 204 -9.44 1.90 1.81
C THR A 204 -9.60 2.84 2.99
N VAL A 205 -9.65 2.30 4.21
CA VAL A 205 -9.63 3.07 5.45
C VAL A 205 -8.38 2.70 6.23
N THR A 206 -7.57 3.69 6.57
CA THR A 206 -6.35 3.49 7.34
C THR A 206 -6.32 4.41 8.55
N GLY A 207 -5.75 3.94 9.64
CA GLY A 207 -5.55 4.76 10.83
C GLY A 207 -4.48 4.21 11.75
N GLY A 208 -3.99 5.07 12.62
CA GLY A 208 -2.99 4.70 13.62
C GLY A 208 -2.82 5.77 14.69
N LEU A 209 -2.20 5.34 15.79
CA LEU A 209 -1.94 6.17 16.96
C LEU A 209 -0.46 6.08 17.31
N ASP A 210 0.22 7.22 17.45
CA ASP A 210 1.60 7.28 17.93
C ASP A 210 1.60 7.49 19.45
N TYR A 211 2.02 6.48 20.20
CA TYR A 211 2.18 6.51 21.63
C TYR A 211 3.65 6.45 22.00
N GLU A 212 4.14 7.46 22.71
CA GLU A 212 5.54 7.59 23.10
C GLU A 212 5.68 7.39 24.62
N PRO A 213 5.83 6.14 25.10
CA PRO A 213 6.02 5.86 26.54
C PRO A 213 7.34 6.44 27.07
N THR A 214 8.33 6.58 26.20
CA THR A 214 9.60 7.24 26.51
C THR A 214 10.08 8.00 25.27
N TYR A 215 11.00 8.96 25.46
CA TYR A 215 11.57 9.75 24.37
C TYR A 215 12.32 8.93 23.30
N LYS A 216 12.63 7.66 23.57
CA LYS A 216 13.31 6.75 22.63
C LYS A 216 12.37 5.72 22.02
N VAL A 217 11.22 5.48 22.62
CA VAL A 217 10.32 4.40 22.20
C VAL A 217 9.01 5.00 21.71
N ARG A 218 8.65 4.69 20.49
CA ARG A 218 7.32 4.97 19.92
C ARG A 218 6.65 3.66 19.59
N LEU A 219 5.41 3.51 20.03
CA LEU A 219 4.52 2.41 19.69
C LEU A 219 3.43 2.96 18.78
N THR A 220 3.27 2.35 17.62
CA THR A 220 2.27 2.78 16.62
C THR A 220 1.33 1.62 16.32
N PRO A 221 0.26 1.40 17.14
CA PRO A 221 -0.84 0.58 16.70
C PRO A 221 -1.51 1.21 15.48
N SER A 222 -1.82 0.37 14.48
CA SER A 222 -2.40 0.82 13.22
C SER A 222 -3.34 -0.23 12.65
N PHE A 223 -4.21 0.20 11.76
CA PHE A 223 -5.11 -0.67 11.02
C PHE A 223 -5.24 -0.23 9.57
N LEU A 224 -5.58 -1.18 8.73
CA LEU A 224 -5.93 -1.00 7.32
C LEU A 224 -7.18 -1.85 7.05
N VAL A 225 -8.20 -1.23 6.48
CA VAL A 225 -9.40 -1.92 5.98
C VAL A 225 -9.49 -1.64 4.49
N GLN A 226 -9.65 -2.68 3.70
CA GLN A 226 -9.87 -2.59 2.27
C GLN A 226 -11.18 -3.28 1.90
N SER A 227 -11.93 -2.71 0.99
CA SER A 227 -13.17 -3.31 0.46
C SER A 227 -13.32 -2.97 -1.00
N ASP A 228 -13.75 -3.93 -1.78
CA ASP A 228 -14.21 -3.80 -3.17
C ASP A 228 -15.74 -3.70 -3.27
N LEU A 229 -16.42 -3.34 -2.17
CA LEU A 229 -17.87 -3.29 -1.98
C LEU A 229 -18.56 -4.67 -1.90
N ASN A 230 -17.91 -5.72 -2.38
CA ASN A 230 -18.43 -7.10 -2.33
C ASN A 230 -17.75 -7.91 -1.22
N SER A 231 -16.49 -7.65 -0.99
CA SER A 231 -15.67 -8.28 0.03
C SER A 231 -14.91 -7.24 0.84
N TYR A 232 -14.38 -7.64 1.99
CA TYR A 232 -13.50 -6.79 2.79
C TYR A 232 -12.36 -7.59 3.39
N SER A 233 -11.24 -6.93 3.58
CA SER A 233 -10.12 -7.42 4.39
C SER A 233 -9.69 -6.37 5.39
N PHE A 234 -9.15 -6.80 6.51
CA PHE A 234 -8.51 -5.90 7.45
C PHE A 234 -7.17 -6.43 7.94
N ASP A 235 -6.27 -5.50 8.11
CA ASP A 235 -4.99 -5.68 8.78
C ASP A 235 -5.00 -4.87 10.06
N ILE A 236 -4.55 -5.46 11.16
CA ILE A 236 -4.31 -4.76 12.42
C ILE A 236 -2.92 -5.11 12.92
N GLY A 237 -2.16 -4.11 13.34
CA GLY A 237 -0.80 -4.34 13.77
C GLY A 237 -0.29 -3.29 14.76
N ILE A 238 0.86 -3.59 15.32
CA ILE A 238 1.61 -2.68 16.17
C ILE A 238 3.07 -2.64 15.72
N LEU A 239 3.58 -1.43 15.53
CA LEU A 239 4.97 -1.16 15.21
C LEU A 239 5.64 -0.49 16.42
N GLY A 240 6.74 -1.05 16.90
CA GLY A 240 7.60 -0.45 17.89
C GLY A 240 8.83 0.16 17.21
N THR A 241 9.11 1.44 17.46
CA THR A 241 10.29 2.15 16.94
C THR A 241 11.17 2.58 18.10
N TYR A 242 12.47 2.26 18.01
CA TYR A 242 13.46 2.64 19.01
C TYR A 242 14.44 3.67 18.44
N ASP A 243 14.53 4.83 19.09
CA ASP A 243 15.39 5.97 18.74
C ASP A 243 15.28 6.40 17.27
N ASP A 244 14.11 6.22 16.67
CA ASP A 244 13.82 6.38 15.22
C ASP A 244 14.82 5.66 14.29
N THR A 245 15.59 4.72 14.84
CA THR A 245 16.67 4.04 14.12
C THR A 245 16.28 2.61 13.74
N MET A 246 15.74 1.85 14.67
CA MET A 246 15.28 0.49 14.42
C MET A 246 13.80 0.37 14.72
N TRP A 247 13.13 -0.50 14.00
CA TRP A 247 11.74 -0.83 14.27
C TRP A 247 11.50 -2.32 14.13
N GLY A 248 10.48 -2.77 14.82
CA GLY A 248 9.96 -4.12 14.68
C GLY A 248 8.48 -4.12 15.01
N GLY A 249 7.74 -5.04 14.45
CA GLY A 249 6.31 -5.10 14.63
C GLY A 249 5.72 -6.42 14.27
N VAL A 250 4.45 -6.56 14.63
CA VAL A 250 3.61 -7.69 14.26
C VAL A 250 2.29 -7.16 13.74
N SER A 251 1.71 -7.84 12.76
CA SER A 251 0.36 -7.58 12.31
C SER A 251 -0.38 -8.87 12.00
N PHE A 252 -1.69 -8.80 12.09
CA PHE A 252 -2.60 -9.87 11.74
C PHE A 252 -3.44 -9.42 10.56
N ARG A 253 -3.43 -10.20 9.49
CA ARG A 253 -4.30 -10.02 8.32
C ARG A 253 -5.41 -11.04 8.39
N GLN A 254 -6.63 -10.53 8.37
CA GLN A 254 -7.82 -11.37 8.42
C GLN A 254 -7.79 -12.41 7.30
N GLN A 255 -8.06 -13.65 7.67
CA GLN A 255 -8.21 -14.81 6.77
C GLN A 255 -6.98 -15.12 5.89
N GLU A 256 -5.81 -14.58 6.24
CA GLU A 256 -4.62 -14.85 5.47
C GLU A 256 -3.42 -15.20 6.35
N ALA A 257 -2.87 -14.24 7.12
CA ALA A 257 -1.55 -14.41 7.67
C ALA A 257 -1.31 -13.68 9.00
N LEU A 258 -0.35 -14.20 9.75
CA LEU A 258 0.36 -13.48 10.79
C LEU A 258 1.67 -12.93 10.20
N VAL A 259 1.92 -11.65 10.41
CA VAL A 259 3.08 -10.94 9.85
C VAL A 259 4.03 -10.55 10.98
N GLY A 260 5.31 -10.85 10.81
CA GLY A 260 6.40 -10.27 11.59
C GLY A 260 7.22 -9.33 10.73
N MET A 261 7.63 -8.18 11.25
CA MET A 261 8.42 -7.21 10.51
C MET A 261 9.55 -6.62 11.35
N ILE A 262 10.67 -6.32 10.69
CA ILE A 262 11.82 -5.65 11.28
C ILE A 262 12.43 -4.67 10.27
N GLY A 263 13.13 -3.66 10.78
CA GLY A 263 13.85 -2.77 9.90
C GLY A 263 14.82 -1.85 10.64
N TYR A 264 15.64 -1.18 9.86
CA TYR A 264 16.71 -0.33 10.36
C TYR A 264 16.90 0.90 9.48
N SER A 265 17.15 2.05 10.12
CA SER A 265 17.46 3.33 9.47
C SER A 265 18.96 3.58 9.53
N PHE A 266 19.59 3.68 8.37
CA PHE A 266 21.02 3.92 8.19
C PHE A 266 21.32 5.41 8.08
N PHE A 267 22.58 5.76 8.29
CA PHE A 267 23.15 7.10 8.27
C PHE A 267 22.68 7.99 9.43
N LYS A 268 23.44 9.04 9.73
CA LYS A 268 23.16 9.97 10.84
C LYS A 268 21.80 10.67 10.70
N GLU A 269 21.40 10.96 9.47
CA GLU A 269 20.12 11.61 9.14
C GLU A 269 18.97 10.61 8.99
N LYS A 270 19.22 9.30 9.23
CA LYS A 270 18.23 8.21 9.08
C LYS A 270 17.56 8.21 7.69
N SER A 271 18.36 8.63 6.68
CA SER A 271 17.87 8.87 5.32
C SER A 271 17.60 7.59 4.53
N LEU A 272 18.29 6.49 4.81
CA LEU A 272 18.04 5.19 4.18
C LEU A 272 17.41 4.25 5.20
N LYS A 273 16.23 3.71 4.87
CA LYS A 273 15.53 2.72 5.68
C LYS A 273 15.45 1.42 4.90
N LEU A 274 15.80 0.32 5.56
CA LEU A 274 15.60 -1.04 5.05
C LEU A 274 14.65 -1.77 5.97
N GLY A 275 13.63 -2.40 5.39
CA GLY A 275 12.64 -3.18 6.09
C GLY A 275 12.48 -4.56 5.47
N TYR A 276 12.16 -5.53 6.31
CA TYR A 276 11.79 -6.88 5.90
C TYR A 276 10.57 -7.33 6.67
N ALA A 277 9.62 -7.94 5.96
CA ALA A 277 8.48 -8.60 6.56
C ALA A 277 8.39 -10.05 6.11
N PHE A 278 7.97 -10.87 7.05
CA PHE A 278 7.71 -12.29 6.88
C PHE A 278 6.27 -12.58 7.25
N ASP A 279 5.51 -13.16 6.33
CA ASP A 279 4.14 -13.57 6.56
C ASP A 279 4.08 -15.10 6.70
N TYR A 280 3.37 -15.56 7.71
CA TYR A 280 3.03 -16.96 7.87
C TYR A 280 1.53 -17.14 7.60
N THR A 281 1.22 -17.89 6.54
CA THR A 281 -0.15 -18.18 6.11
C THR A 281 -0.85 -19.07 7.12
N LEU A 282 -1.98 -18.63 7.66
CA LEU A 282 -2.73 -19.37 8.68
C LEU A 282 -3.85 -20.23 8.11
N ILE A 283 -4.42 -19.82 6.95
CA ILE A 283 -5.64 -20.39 6.40
C ILE A 283 -5.40 -20.82 4.96
N ALA A 284 -5.99 -21.94 4.57
CA ALA A 284 -5.94 -22.52 3.22
C ALA A 284 -4.49 -22.84 2.74
N GLN A 285 -3.65 -23.34 3.64
CA GLN A 285 -2.26 -23.75 3.32
C GLN A 285 -2.17 -24.85 2.26
N GLU A 286 -3.23 -25.62 2.04
CA GLU A 286 -3.31 -26.63 0.97
C GLU A 286 -3.37 -26.01 -0.43
N ALA A 287 -3.94 -24.81 -0.54
CA ALA A 287 -4.08 -24.06 -1.80
C ALA A 287 -3.06 -22.92 -1.94
N LYS A 288 -2.22 -22.69 -0.91
CA LYS A 288 -1.27 -21.58 -0.83
C LYS A 288 0.04 -22.09 -0.23
N ALA A 289 1.19 -21.53 -0.58
CA ALA A 289 2.38 -21.80 0.17
C ALA A 289 2.36 -21.11 1.54
N ALA A 290 3.09 -21.68 2.50
CA ALA A 290 3.00 -21.26 3.90
C ALA A 290 3.60 -19.88 4.19
N THR A 291 4.47 -19.36 3.32
CA THR A 291 5.25 -18.15 3.64
C THR A 291 5.21 -17.12 2.52
N SER A 292 5.23 -15.84 2.91
CA SER A 292 5.46 -14.73 1.98
C SER A 292 6.56 -13.82 2.55
N HIS A 293 7.26 -13.14 1.65
CA HIS A 293 8.40 -12.29 1.99
C HIS A 293 8.23 -10.93 1.35
N GLU A 294 8.54 -9.86 2.10
CA GLU A 294 8.49 -8.50 1.59
C GLU A 294 9.73 -7.72 2.02
N ILE A 295 10.36 -7.06 1.07
CA ILE A 295 11.52 -6.18 1.30
C ILE A 295 11.09 -4.76 0.97
N MET A 296 11.47 -3.83 1.85
CA MET A 296 11.27 -2.39 1.67
C MET A 296 12.60 -1.66 1.68
N VAL A 297 12.76 -0.72 0.76
CA VAL A 297 13.85 0.25 0.74
C VAL A 297 13.24 1.65 0.64
N THR A 298 13.53 2.54 1.59
CA THR A 298 13.09 3.93 1.53
C THR A 298 14.30 4.86 1.66
N TYR A 299 14.41 5.80 0.75
CA TYR A 299 15.40 6.86 0.82
C TYR A 299 14.71 8.21 0.98
N SER A 300 15.03 8.91 2.09
CA SER A 300 14.54 10.25 2.35
C SER A 300 15.60 11.25 1.90
N LEU A 301 15.25 12.11 0.95
CA LEU A 301 16.14 13.18 0.51
C LEU A 301 16.31 14.20 1.66
N PRO A 302 17.54 14.49 2.10
CA PRO A 302 17.77 15.49 3.11
C PRO A 302 17.24 16.83 2.62
N MET A 303 16.43 17.49 3.44
CA MET A 303 15.99 18.84 3.13
C MET A 303 17.22 19.74 3.17
N SER A 304 17.61 20.26 2.02
CA SER A 304 18.61 21.33 1.98
C SER A 304 18.08 22.48 2.82
N SER A 305 18.70 22.71 3.97
CA SER A 305 18.45 23.90 4.77
C SER A 305 18.95 25.11 3.96
N ALA A 306 18.08 25.61 3.08
CA ALA A 306 18.35 26.81 2.30
C ALA A 306 18.53 28.06 3.21
N ASN A 307 18.55 27.91 4.52
CA ASN A 307 18.64 28.95 5.53
C ASN A 307 19.82 28.83 6.51
N ASP A 308 20.81 28.00 6.25
CA ASP A 308 22.12 28.17 6.88
C ASP A 308 22.83 29.37 6.28
N LYS A 309 22.19 30.55 6.34
CA LYS A 309 22.90 31.81 6.35
C LYS A 309 23.69 31.80 7.67
N LYS A 310 24.98 31.42 7.59
CA LYS A 310 25.94 31.78 8.66
C LYS A 310 25.78 33.26 8.91
N ILE A 311 25.09 33.62 9.99
CA ILE A 311 25.12 34.99 10.49
C ILE A 311 26.54 35.20 11.01
N ILE A 312 27.42 35.71 10.14
CA ILE A 312 28.72 36.19 10.54
C ILE A 312 28.43 37.45 11.33
N ARG A 313 28.38 37.34 12.66
CA ARG A 313 28.40 38.49 13.57
C ARG A 313 29.79 39.07 13.50
N THR A 314 29.99 40.06 12.68
CA THR A 314 31.18 40.92 12.77
C THR A 314 31.14 41.64 14.10
N PRO A 315 32.18 41.54 14.96
CA PRO A 315 32.25 42.36 16.18
C PRO A 315 32.37 43.82 15.76
N ARG A 316 31.36 44.63 16.07
CA ARG A 316 31.48 46.08 15.97
C ARG A 316 32.34 46.51 17.14
N PHE A 317 33.64 46.86 16.89
CA PHE A 317 34.43 47.64 17.82
C PHE A 317 33.80 49.02 17.94
N ARG A 318 33.23 49.36 19.09
CA ARG A 318 32.99 50.75 19.49
C ARG A 318 34.32 51.34 19.96
N GLN A 319 34.77 52.40 19.27
CA GLN A 319 35.70 53.37 19.80
C GLN A 319 34.99 54.32 20.77
#